data_20b4c5d1dd0554cba72878c9a51741f8
#
_entry.id   20b4c5d1dd0554cba72878c9a51741f8
#
_cell.length_a   1.000
_cell.length_b   1.000
_cell.length_c   1.000
_cell.angle_alpha   90.00
_cell.angle_beta   90.00
_cell.angle_gamma   90.00
#
_symmetry.space_group_name_H-M   'P 1'
#
loop_
_entity.id
_entity.type
_entity.pdbx_description
1 polymer ?
#
loop_
_entity_poly.entity_id
_entity_poly.type
_entity_poly.pdbx_seq_one_letter_code
_entity_poly.pdbx_strand_id
1 'polypeptide(L)'
;FRALATLAAADQPAIGPAAMAVAERHRQHIEQWFYACPPSLHRGLGELYVQDERFAANIDRYHPGLSAYAREAWQANARRAAGDD
;
A
#
# COMPACT_ATOMS: atom_id res chain seq x y z
N PHE A 1 4.67 4.19 -6.35
CA PHE A 1 4.14 2.86 -6.75
C PHE A 1 5.09 2.02 -7.60
N ARG A 2 6.18 2.59 -8.11
CA ARG A 2 7.13 1.82 -8.91
C ARG A 2 7.80 0.71 -8.10
N ALA A 3 8.23 1.01 -6.88
CA ALA A 3 8.85 0.01 -6.02
C ALA A 3 7.88 -1.13 -5.70
N LEU A 4 6.62 -0.78 -5.47
CA LEU A 4 5.57 -1.76 -5.20
C LEU A 4 5.30 -2.63 -6.43
N ALA A 5 5.27 -2.01 -7.61
CA ALA A 5 5.08 -2.72 -8.87
C ALA A 5 6.22 -3.72 -9.13
N THR A 6 7.45 -3.35 -8.80
CA THR A 6 8.60 -4.23 -8.93
C THR A 6 8.44 -5.48 -8.06
N LEU A 7 7.97 -5.31 -6.82
CA LEU A 7 7.74 -6.44 -5.91
C LEU A 7 6.61 -7.33 -6.42
N ALA A 8 5.52 -6.74 -6.90
CA ALA A 8 4.41 -7.51 -7.45
C ALA A 8 4.83 -8.32 -8.68
N ALA A 9 5.60 -7.71 -9.57
CA ALA A 9 6.12 -8.39 -10.76
C ALA A 9 7.08 -9.53 -10.42
N ALA A 10 7.77 -9.44 -9.28
CA ALA A 10 8.67 -10.48 -8.80
C ALA A 10 7.95 -11.52 -7.92
N ASP A 11 6.64 -11.50 -7.87
CA ASP A 11 5.79 -12.40 -7.08
C ASP A 11 6.09 -12.35 -5.58
N GLN A 12 6.55 -11.21 -5.08
CA GLN A 12 6.73 -11.02 -3.65
C GLN A 12 5.37 -10.86 -2.98
N PRO A 13 5.12 -11.52 -1.83
CA PRO A 13 3.81 -11.45 -1.19
C PRO A 13 3.51 -10.02 -0.69
N ALA A 14 2.27 -9.58 -0.89
CA ALA A 14 1.83 -8.26 -0.46
C ALA A 14 1.87 -8.10 1.07
N ILE A 15 1.71 -9.19 1.79
CA ILE A 15 1.78 -9.20 3.25
C ILE A 15 3.18 -9.52 3.77
N GLY A 16 4.18 -9.60 2.88
CA GLY A 16 5.56 -9.90 3.26
C GLY A 16 6.33 -8.66 3.71
N PRO A 17 7.51 -8.87 4.31
CA PRO A 17 8.29 -7.76 4.86
C PRO A 17 8.73 -6.74 3.83
N ALA A 18 9.03 -7.15 2.60
CA ALA A 18 9.45 -6.21 1.55
C ALA A 18 8.32 -5.26 1.16
N ALA A 19 7.11 -5.78 0.97
CA ALA A 19 5.95 -4.97 0.64
C ALA A 19 5.55 -4.06 1.80
N MET A 20 5.61 -4.56 3.03
CA MET A 20 5.34 -3.74 4.21
C MET A 20 6.35 -2.60 4.37
N ALA A 21 7.61 -2.82 4.02
CA ALA A 21 8.63 -1.76 4.06
C ALA A 21 8.30 -0.65 3.06
N VAL A 22 7.84 -1.02 1.85
CA VAL A 22 7.40 -0.03 0.85
C VAL A 22 6.15 0.71 1.34
N ALA A 23 5.20 -0.01 1.95
CA ALA A 23 4.00 0.59 2.53
C ALA A 23 4.36 1.63 3.59
N GLU A 24 5.29 1.31 4.48
CA GLU A 24 5.70 2.22 5.54
C GLU A 24 6.38 3.47 4.98
N ARG A 25 7.24 3.32 3.98
CA ARG A 25 7.87 4.48 3.32
C ARG A 25 6.83 5.37 2.64
N HIS A 26 5.82 4.78 2.03
CA HIS A 26 4.74 5.53 1.39
C HIS A 26 3.94 6.31 2.44
N ARG A 27 3.61 5.67 3.56
CA ARG A 27 2.90 6.31 4.67
C ARG A 27 3.68 7.49 5.22
N GLN A 28 4.99 7.30 5.47
CA GLN A 28 5.86 8.34 6.00
C GLN A 28 6.00 9.51 5.02
N HIS A 29 6.02 9.23 3.73
CA HIS A 29 6.06 10.27 2.70
C HIS A 29 4.81 11.16 2.76
N ILE A 30 3.64 10.56 2.89
CA ILE A 30 2.38 11.32 3.04
C ILE A 30 2.44 12.16 4.31
N GLU A 31 2.87 11.57 5.43
CA GLU A 31 2.92 12.27 6.72
C GLU A 31 3.87 13.46 6.69
N GLN A 32 5.00 13.33 6.01
CA GLN A 32 5.99 14.40 5.92
C GLN A 32 5.54 15.55 5.04
N TRP A 33 4.88 15.27 3.91
CA TRP A 33 4.67 16.26 2.85
C TRP A 33 3.23 16.73 2.70
N PHE A 34 2.24 16.00 3.21
CA PHE A 34 0.84 16.32 2.97
C PHE A 34 0.03 16.52 4.25
N TYR A 35 -0.10 15.48 5.08
CA TYR A 35 -0.90 15.52 6.30
C TYR A 35 -0.53 14.36 7.22
N ALA A 36 -0.96 14.44 8.49
CA ALA A 36 -0.77 13.34 9.42
C ALA A 36 -1.41 12.07 8.87
N CYS A 37 -0.64 11.00 8.79
CA CYS A 37 -1.09 9.74 8.19
C CYS A 37 -0.75 8.56 9.11
N PRO A 38 -1.52 8.36 10.20
CA PRO A 38 -1.32 7.18 11.03
C PRO A 38 -1.63 5.90 10.24
N PRO A 39 -1.13 4.74 10.68
CA PRO A 39 -1.35 3.48 9.96
C PRO A 39 -2.82 3.17 9.66
N SER A 40 -3.73 3.52 10.56
CA SER A 40 -5.17 3.32 10.35
C SER A 40 -5.71 4.13 9.17
N LEU A 41 -5.26 5.37 9.03
CA LEU A 41 -5.65 6.20 7.87
C LEU A 41 -5.06 5.65 6.58
N HIS A 42 -3.81 5.22 6.61
CA HIS A 42 -3.13 4.64 5.46
C HIS A 42 -3.84 3.37 4.98
N ARG A 43 -4.30 2.55 5.93
CA ARG A 43 -5.13 1.38 5.62
C ARG A 43 -6.41 1.78 4.88
N GLY A 44 -7.07 2.84 5.33
CA GLY A 44 -8.27 3.37 4.68
C GLY A 44 -8.01 3.84 3.25
N LEU A 45 -6.84 4.42 2.99
CA LEU A 45 -6.45 4.80 1.63
C LEU A 45 -6.35 3.58 0.72
N GLY A 46 -5.83 2.46 1.23
CA GLY A 46 -5.76 1.21 0.48
C GLY A 46 -7.15 0.71 0.08
N GLU A 47 -8.13 0.82 0.95
CA GLU A 47 -9.52 0.47 0.63
C GLU A 47 -10.08 1.37 -0.48
N LEU A 48 -9.80 2.67 -0.40
CA LEU A 48 -10.25 3.61 -1.42
C LEU A 48 -9.66 3.28 -2.79
N TYR A 49 -8.42 2.82 -2.85
CA TYR A 49 -7.75 2.49 -4.12
C TYR A 49 -8.47 1.39 -4.89
N VAL A 50 -9.10 0.44 -4.21
CA VAL A 50 -9.83 -0.64 -4.88
C VAL A 50 -11.30 -0.32 -5.09
N GLN A 51 -11.88 0.58 -4.30
CA GLN A 51 -13.28 0.95 -4.40
C GLN A 51 -13.54 2.00 -5.48
N ASP A 52 -12.60 2.93 -5.68
CA ASP A 52 -12.72 3.97 -6.69
C ASP A 52 -12.04 3.50 -7.99
N GLU A 53 -12.85 3.30 -9.03
CA GLU A 53 -12.37 2.76 -10.32
C GLU A 53 -11.25 3.61 -10.94
N ARG A 54 -11.30 4.93 -10.75
CA ARG A 54 -10.28 5.83 -11.31
C ARG A 54 -8.95 5.67 -10.59
N PHE A 55 -8.98 5.53 -9.26
CA PHE A 55 -7.77 5.23 -8.50
C PHE A 55 -7.20 3.88 -8.90
N ALA A 56 -8.04 2.87 -8.96
CA ALA A 56 -7.62 1.52 -9.34
C ALA A 56 -6.98 1.52 -10.73
N ALA A 57 -7.61 2.18 -11.70
CA ALA A 57 -7.08 2.24 -13.07
C ALA A 57 -5.72 2.93 -13.12
N ASN A 58 -5.54 4.04 -12.39
CA ASN A 58 -4.29 4.76 -12.37
C ASN A 58 -3.15 3.96 -11.72
N ILE A 59 -3.45 3.22 -10.67
CA ILE A 59 -2.46 2.40 -9.97
C ILE A 59 -2.14 1.15 -10.80
N ASP A 60 -3.16 0.50 -11.36
CA ASP A 60 -2.98 -0.72 -12.14
C ASP A 60 -2.23 -0.49 -13.45
N ARG A 61 -2.05 0.75 -13.87
CA ARG A 61 -1.19 1.09 -15.01
C ARG A 61 0.27 0.73 -14.77
N TYR A 62 0.73 0.72 -13.52
CA TYR A 62 2.09 0.33 -13.17
C TYR A 62 2.27 -1.20 -13.26
N HIS A 63 1.24 -1.94 -12.89
CA HIS A 63 1.23 -3.39 -12.94
C HIS A 63 -0.21 -3.88 -12.73
N PRO A 64 -0.70 -4.86 -13.53
CA PRO A 64 -2.05 -5.39 -13.32
C PRO A 64 -2.27 -5.88 -11.90
N GLY A 65 -3.37 -5.47 -11.29
CA GLY A 65 -3.73 -5.86 -9.93
C GLY A 65 -2.99 -5.13 -8.83
N LEU A 66 -2.22 -4.09 -9.15
CA LEU A 66 -1.40 -3.40 -8.17
C LEU A 66 -2.23 -2.67 -7.11
N SER A 67 -3.43 -2.19 -7.45
CA SER A 67 -4.31 -1.55 -6.47
C SER A 67 -4.69 -2.51 -5.35
N ALA A 68 -5.06 -3.75 -5.68
CA ALA A 68 -5.37 -4.79 -4.70
C ALA A 68 -4.12 -5.19 -3.89
N TYR A 69 -2.98 -5.27 -4.55
CA TYR A 69 -1.71 -5.56 -3.90
C TYR A 69 -1.36 -4.46 -2.87
N ALA A 70 -1.52 -3.20 -3.25
CA ALA A 70 -1.28 -2.07 -2.35
C ALA A 70 -2.21 -2.12 -1.13
N ARG A 71 -3.49 -2.41 -1.34
CA ARG A 71 -4.45 -2.55 -0.26
C ARG A 71 -4.00 -3.60 0.75
N GLU A 72 -3.58 -4.76 0.29
CA GLU A 72 -3.11 -5.83 1.17
C GLU A 72 -1.85 -5.43 1.92
N ALA A 73 -0.91 -4.76 1.26
CA ALA A 73 0.32 -4.29 1.88
C ALA A 73 0.04 -3.23 2.95
N TRP A 74 -0.86 -2.27 2.67
CA TRP A 74 -1.27 -1.25 3.63
C TRP A 74 -1.94 -1.86 4.84
N GLN A 75 -2.80 -2.87 4.64
CA GLN A 75 -3.48 -3.58 5.73
C GLN A 75 -2.48 -4.33 6.61
N ALA A 76 -1.55 -5.05 5.99
CA ALA A 76 -0.54 -5.81 6.72
C ALA A 76 0.37 -4.88 7.53
N ASN A 77 0.77 -3.76 6.93
CA ASN A 77 1.60 -2.78 7.62
C ASN A 77 0.88 -2.15 8.81
N ALA A 78 -0.41 -1.85 8.66
CA ALA A 78 -1.22 -1.30 9.75
C ALA A 78 -1.38 -2.29 10.90
N ARG A 79 -1.59 -3.58 10.59
CA ARG A 79 -1.64 -4.63 11.62
C ARG A 79 -0.33 -4.76 12.37
N ARG A 80 0.79 -4.73 11.65
CA ARG A 80 2.12 -4.80 12.26
C ARG A 80 2.33 -3.62 13.22
N ALA A 81 1.96 -2.42 12.81
CA ALA A 81 2.08 -1.21 13.61
C ALA A 81 1.22 -1.27 14.87
N ALA A 82 0.06 -1.94 14.79
CA ALA A 82 -0.84 -2.14 15.93
C ALA A 82 -0.40 -3.30 16.84
N GLY A 83 0.60 -4.08 16.43
CA GLY A 83 1.04 -5.25 17.19
C GLY A 83 0.21 -6.50 16.97
N ASP A 84 -0.59 -6.54 15.92
CA ASP A 84 -1.48 -7.66 15.57
C ASP A 84 -0.79 -8.58 14.56
N ASP A 85 0.24 -9.23 14.97
CA ASP A 85 0.96 -10.16 14.08
C ASP A 85 0.27 -11.51 13.96
#